data_8c0321ffeb34005c382268af3f304995
#
_entry.id   8c0321ffeb34005c382268af3f304995
#
_cell.length_a   1.000
_cell.length_b   1.000
_cell.length_c   1.000
_cell.angle_alpha   90.00
_cell.angle_beta   90.00
_cell.angle_gamma   90.00
#
_symmetry.space_group_name_H-M   'P 1'
#
loop_
_entity.id
_entity.type
_entity.pdbx_description
1 polymer ?
#
loop_
_entity_poly.entity_id
_entity_poly.type
_entity_poly.pdbx_seq_one_letter_code
_entity_poly.pdbx_strand_id
1 'polypeptide(L)'
;AAAFAGLAPVQPVAWNSALLRPDRFPAVVGMSVPFSPRGDIRPTAGMKMAFGDNFFYILYFQEPGVAEAELEADVTGSIRRLYFAASGDMVHSPQVLAPRPMASTRFLDNMPEPEQLPGWLSEADPAFFAAEFERTGFRGGLNWYRNMDRTWELLAPWRNAKVTVPALFITGEKD
;
A
#
# COMPACT_ATOMS: atom_id res chain seq x y z
N ALA A 1 -20.14 -2.42 18.37
CA ALA A 1 -19.05 -3.27 17.87
C ALA A 1 -18.58 -2.68 16.55
N ALA A 2 -17.32 -2.30 16.44
CA ALA A 2 -16.76 -1.78 15.19
C ALA A 2 -16.07 -2.93 14.45
N ALA A 3 -16.52 -3.26 13.25
CA ALA A 3 -15.73 -4.03 12.28
C ALA A 3 -14.86 -3.02 11.50
N PHE A 4 -13.58 -3.30 11.35
CA PHE A 4 -12.68 -2.45 10.59
C PHE A 4 -12.34 -3.15 9.27
N ALA A 5 -12.61 -2.48 8.14
CA ALA A 5 -12.20 -2.91 6.82
C ALA A 5 -11.17 -1.92 6.27
N GLY A 6 -10.08 -2.42 5.72
CA GLY A 6 -9.03 -1.57 5.16
C GLY A 6 -8.45 -2.15 3.87
N LEU A 7 -8.08 -1.28 2.94
CA LEU A 7 -7.37 -1.60 1.70
C LEU A 7 -5.86 -1.37 1.87
N ALA A 8 -5.09 -2.04 1.07
CA ALA A 8 -3.62 -2.08 0.99
C ALA A 8 -2.80 -1.41 2.11
N PRO A 9 -2.44 -0.13 2.17
CA PRO A 9 -1.56 0.36 3.23
C PRO A 9 -2.23 0.41 4.62
N VAL A 10 -3.56 0.44 4.68
CA VAL A 10 -4.34 0.51 5.94
C VAL A 10 -4.59 -0.89 6.52
N GLN A 11 -4.40 -1.93 5.73
CA GLN A 11 -4.69 -3.31 6.13
C GLN A 11 -3.92 -3.79 7.38
N PRO A 12 -2.61 -3.51 7.52
CA PRO A 12 -1.90 -3.85 8.76
C PRO A 12 -2.50 -3.19 10.01
N VAL A 13 -3.13 -2.02 9.86
CA VAL A 13 -3.81 -1.35 10.98
C VAL A 13 -5.06 -2.11 11.40
N ALA A 14 -5.88 -2.57 10.46
CA ALA A 14 -7.07 -3.36 10.78
C ALA A 14 -6.68 -4.64 11.55
N TRP A 15 -5.72 -5.40 11.03
CA TRP A 15 -5.22 -6.60 11.69
C TRP A 15 -4.61 -6.32 13.06
N ASN A 16 -3.77 -5.29 13.18
CA ASN A 16 -3.15 -4.93 14.44
C ASN A 16 -4.17 -4.39 15.45
N SER A 17 -5.20 -3.67 15.00
CA SER A 17 -6.29 -3.23 15.88
C SER A 17 -7.04 -4.42 16.50
N ALA A 18 -7.37 -5.44 15.71
CA ALA A 18 -7.99 -6.67 16.19
C ALA A 18 -7.06 -7.48 17.09
N LEU A 19 -5.76 -7.52 16.78
CA LEU A 19 -4.74 -8.21 17.57
C LEU A 19 -4.55 -7.57 18.96
N LEU A 20 -4.42 -6.23 18.97
CA LEU A 20 -4.08 -5.47 20.18
C LEU A 20 -5.28 -5.17 21.07
N ARG A 21 -6.46 -5.03 20.47
CA ARG A 21 -7.67 -4.60 21.17
C ARG A 21 -8.89 -5.43 20.76
N PRO A 22 -8.85 -6.77 20.99
CA PRO A 22 -10.00 -7.65 20.70
C PRO A 22 -11.27 -7.25 21.48
N ASP A 23 -11.11 -6.56 22.61
CA ASP A 23 -12.20 -5.95 23.37
C ASP A 23 -12.93 -4.82 22.63
N ARG A 24 -12.25 -4.13 21.72
CA ARG A 24 -12.78 -3.02 20.93
C ARG A 24 -13.14 -3.43 19.50
N PHE A 25 -12.40 -4.37 18.95
CA PHE A 25 -12.53 -4.86 17.57
C PHE A 25 -12.86 -6.35 17.61
N PRO A 26 -14.13 -6.71 17.86
CA PRO A 26 -14.55 -8.11 18.05
C PRO A 26 -14.59 -8.93 16.76
N ALA A 27 -14.33 -8.31 15.60
CA ALA A 27 -14.18 -8.95 14.31
C ALA A 27 -13.28 -8.11 13.38
N VAL A 28 -12.68 -8.73 12.37
CA VAL A 28 -11.85 -8.05 11.36
C VAL A 28 -12.15 -8.60 9.97
N VAL A 29 -12.18 -7.70 8.99
CA VAL A 29 -12.19 -8.05 7.57
C VAL A 29 -10.92 -7.53 6.94
N GLY A 30 -10.10 -8.43 6.40
CA GLY A 30 -8.92 -8.13 5.60
C GLY A 30 -9.24 -8.16 4.11
N MET A 31 -8.80 -7.15 3.37
CA MET A 31 -8.94 -7.09 1.91
C MET A 31 -7.57 -6.92 1.27
N SER A 32 -7.23 -7.74 0.30
CA SER A 32 -5.99 -7.77 -0.48
C SER A 32 -4.73 -8.14 0.31
N VAL A 33 -4.55 -7.67 1.54
CA VAL A 33 -3.36 -7.97 2.36
C VAL A 33 -3.74 -8.86 3.56
N PRO A 34 -3.22 -10.10 3.62
CA PRO A 34 -3.52 -11.01 4.72
C PRO A 34 -2.83 -10.59 6.02
N PHE A 35 -3.27 -11.19 7.14
CA PHE A 35 -2.57 -11.04 8.40
C PHE A 35 -1.14 -11.61 8.29
N SER A 36 -0.18 -10.80 8.66
CA SER A 36 1.21 -11.21 8.80
C SER A 36 1.67 -10.97 10.24
N PRO A 37 2.08 -12.00 10.97
CA PRO A 37 2.62 -11.83 12.31
C PRO A 37 3.94 -11.06 12.25
N ARG A 38 4.31 -10.45 13.36
CA ARG A 38 5.58 -9.77 13.48
C ARG A 38 6.74 -10.74 13.26
N GLY A 39 7.49 -10.51 12.19
CA GLY A 39 8.73 -11.25 11.89
C GLY A 39 9.91 -10.83 12.77
N ASP A 40 11.03 -11.53 12.63
CA ASP A 40 12.27 -11.29 13.38
C ASP A 40 13.12 -10.15 12.80
N ILE A 41 12.96 -9.90 11.52
CA ILE A 41 13.73 -8.90 10.79
C ILE A 41 12.88 -7.62 10.67
N ARG A 42 13.49 -6.47 10.91
CA ARG A 42 12.90 -5.17 10.69
C ARG A 42 12.41 -5.07 9.23
N PRO A 43 11.17 -4.62 8.95
CA PRO A 43 10.59 -4.67 7.61
C PRO A 43 11.47 -4.05 6.52
N THR A 44 11.95 -2.82 6.73
CA THR A 44 12.78 -2.15 5.70
C THR A 44 14.14 -2.86 5.51
N ALA A 45 14.72 -3.44 6.56
CA ALA A 45 15.95 -4.22 6.46
C ALA A 45 15.72 -5.51 5.66
N GLY A 46 14.63 -6.23 5.91
CA GLY A 46 14.26 -7.41 5.14
C GLY A 46 14.04 -7.11 3.65
N MET A 47 13.35 -5.99 3.37
CA MET A 47 13.16 -5.54 1.98
C MET A 47 14.48 -5.18 1.30
N LYS A 48 15.39 -4.47 1.98
CA LYS A 48 16.74 -4.17 1.45
C LYS A 48 17.54 -5.44 1.17
N MET A 49 17.43 -6.44 2.03
CA MET A 49 18.09 -7.74 1.78
C MET A 49 17.50 -8.47 0.58
N ALA A 50 16.17 -8.41 0.39
CA ALA A 50 15.49 -9.11 -0.69
C ALA A 50 15.66 -8.44 -2.06
N PHE A 51 15.64 -7.10 -2.11
CA PHE A 51 15.67 -6.34 -3.37
C PHE A 51 17.05 -5.77 -3.70
N GLY A 52 17.98 -5.70 -2.73
CA GLY A 52 19.31 -5.11 -2.93
C GLY A 52 19.21 -3.68 -3.46
N ASP A 53 19.87 -3.41 -4.58
CA ASP A 53 19.85 -2.13 -5.27
C ASP A 53 18.68 -1.98 -6.27
N ASN A 54 17.79 -2.98 -6.34
CA ASN A 54 16.63 -2.91 -7.22
C ASN A 54 15.50 -2.10 -6.61
N PHE A 55 14.74 -1.47 -7.49
CA PHE A 55 13.59 -0.66 -7.12
C PHE A 55 12.53 -1.51 -6.41
N PHE A 56 12.13 -1.04 -5.24
CA PHE A 56 10.95 -1.51 -4.54
C PHE A 56 10.23 -0.31 -3.94
N TYR A 57 8.98 -0.13 -4.32
CA TYR A 57 8.22 1.09 -4.03
C TYR A 57 8.16 1.43 -2.54
N ILE A 58 8.07 0.44 -1.64
CA ILE A 58 8.04 0.71 -0.19
C ILE A 58 9.35 1.33 0.28
N LEU A 59 10.50 0.90 -0.26
CA LEU A 59 11.80 1.49 0.05
C LEU A 59 11.92 2.90 -0.55
N TYR A 60 11.39 3.12 -1.75
CA TYR A 60 11.34 4.43 -2.39
C TYR A 60 10.52 5.44 -1.55
N PHE A 61 9.43 5.00 -0.94
CA PHE A 61 8.57 5.84 -0.10
C PHE A 61 9.19 6.24 1.24
N GLN A 62 10.29 5.61 1.66
CA GLN A 62 10.89 5.90 2.97
C GLN A 62 11.46 7.31 3.06
N GLU A 63 12.03 7.85 1.98
CA GLU A 63 12.61 9.20 1.97
C GLU A 63 11.50 10.26 1.86
N PRO A 64 11.32 11.11 2.89
CA PRO A 64 10.30 12.15 2.87
C PRO A 64 10.54 13.17 1.74
N GLY A 65 9.48 13.52 1.02
CA GLY A 65 9.50 14.51 -0.05
C GLY A 65 9.78 13.95 -1.44
N VAL A 66 10.42 12.78 -1.55
CA VAL A 66 10.78 12.20 -2.87
C VAL A 66 9.55 11.71 -3.62
N ALA A 67 8.76 10.84 -3.01
CA ALA A 67 7.52 10.34 -3.62
C ALA A 67 6.44 11.42 -3.67
N GLU A 68 6.38 12.31 -2.68
CA GLU A 68 5.47 13.47 -2.70
C GLU A 68 5.73 14.33 -3.94
N ALA A 69 6.98 14.72 -4.19
CA ALA A 69 7.32 15.56 -5.33
C ALA A 69 6.96 14.93 -6.69
N GLU A 70 7.09 13.60 -6.80
CA GLU A 70 6.70 12.88 -8.00
C GLU A 70 5.17 12.85 -8.18
N LEU A 71 4.44 12.43 -7.13
CA LEU A 71 3.00 12.24 -7.19
C LEU A 71 2.23 13.55 -7.28
N GLU A 72 2.77 14.62 -6.69
CA GLU A 72 2.16 15.95 -6.62
C GLU A 72 2.48 16.81 -7.86
N ALA A 73 3.42 16.39 -8.71
CA ALA A 73 3.72 17.07 -9.97
C ALA A 73 2.54 17.08 -10.95
N ASP A 74 1.76 16.00 -10.96
CA ASP A 74 0.50 15.83 -11.70
C ASP A 74 -0.40 14.90 -10.90
N VAL A 75 -1.20 15.46 -10.01
CA VAL A 75 -2.06 14.69 -9.10
C VAL A 75 -3.08 13.85 -9.86
N THR A 76 -3.74 14.44 -10.87
CA THR A 76 -4.76 13.74 -11.66
C THR A 76 -4.16 12.56 -12.43
N GLY A 77 -3.05 12.78 -13.13
CA GLY A 77 -2.34 11.72 -13.84
C GLY A 77 -1.82 10.63 -12.90
N SER A 78 -1.32 11.00 -11.71
CA SER A 78 -0.89 10.05 -10.69
C SER A 78 -2.04 9.16 -10.23
N ILE A 79 -3.20 9.72 -9.94
CA ILE A 79 -4.39 8.96 -9.52
C ILE A 79 -4.87 8.04 -10.64
N ARG A 80 -4.96 8.50 -11.88
CA ARG A 80 -5.38 7.67 -13.04
C ARG A 80 -4.45 6.47 -13.23
N ARG A 81 -3.14 6.70 -13.21
CA ARG A 81 -2.10 5.65 -13.32
C ARG A 81 -2.18 4.66 -12.18
N LEU A 82 -2.31 5.13 -10.93
CA LEU A 82 -2.38 4.28 -9.75
C LEU A 82 -3.60 3.36 -9.77
N TYR A 83 -4.79 3.88 -10.06
CA TYR A 83 -6.01 3.07 -10.12
C TYR A 83 -5.96 2.05 -11.25
N PHE A 84 -5.48 2.45 -12.43
CA PHE A 84 -5.32 1.52 -13.54
C PHE A 84 -4.27 0.45 -13.25
N ALA A 85 -3.10 0.82 -12.75
CA ALA A 85 -2.01 -0.11 -12.44
C ALA A 85 -2.36 -1.10 -11.32
N ALA A 86 -3.20 -0.70 -10.37
CA ALA A 86 -3.68 -1.57 -9.30
C ALA A 86 -4.88 -2.43 -9.70
N SER A 87 -5.39 -2.29 -10.93
CA SER A 87 -6.54 -3.06 -11.40
C SER A 87 -6.12 -4.33 -12.14
N GLY A 88 -7.04 -5.29 -12.22
CA GLY A 88 -6.85 -6.49 -13.02
C GLY A 88 -6.89 -6.26 -14.54
N ASP A 89 -7.12 -5.03 -15.00
CA ASP A 89 -7.13 -4.66 -16.43
C ASP A 89 -5.73 -4.30 -16.93
N MET A 90 -4.79 -4.00 -16.01
CA MET A 90 -3.41 -3.79 -16.39
C MET A 90 -2.73 -5.11 -16.75
N VAL A 91 -2.22 -5.19 -17.98
CA VAL A 91 -1.40 -6.33 -18.42
C VAL A 91 0.05 -6.09 -18.00
N HIS A 92 0.53 -6.88 -17.05
CA HIS A 92 1.93 -6.87 -16.64
C HIS A 92 2.80 -7.57 -17.68
N SER A 93 3.48 -6.79 -18.51
CA SER A 93 4.48 -7.35 -19.42
C SER A 93 5.75 -7.78 -18.67
N PRO A 94 6.54 -8.76 -19.18
CA PRO A 94 7.82 -9.11 -18.55
C PRO A 94 8.77 -7.94 -18.33
N GLN A 95 8.70 -6.91 -19.19
CA GLN A 95 9.51 -5.70 -19.07
C GLN A 95 9.11 -4.84 -17.86
N VAL A 96 7.83 -4.79 -17.53
CA VAL A 96 7.31 -4.09 -16.33
C VAL A 96 7.78 -4.79 -15.06
N LEU A 97 7.88 -6.10 -15.08
CA LEU A 97 8.29 -6.92 -13.93
C LEU A 97 9.80 -7.07 -13.79
N ALA A 98 10.59 -6.65 -14.79
CA ALA A 98 12.04 -6.76 -14.75
C ALA A 98 12.64 -5.92 -13.60
N PRO A 99 13.68 -6.44 -12.89
CA PRO A 99 14.40 -5.68 -11.90
C PRO A 99 14.99 -4.40 -12.49
N ARG A 100 14.87 -3.28 -11.78
CA ARG A 100 15.38 -1.97 -12.20
C ARG A 100 16.15 -1.30 -11.08
N PRO A 101 17.20 -0.52 -11.37
CA PRO A 101 17.98 0.14 -10.32
C PRO A 101 17.16 1.16 -9.54
N MET A 102 17.26 1.13 -8.22
CA MET A 102 16.60 2.10 -7.32
C MET A 102 17.01 3.54 -7.64
N ALA A 103 18.28 3.77 -7.96
CA ALA A 103 18.83 5.10 -8.16
C ALA A 103 18.25 5.85 -9.38
N SER A 104 17.75 5.12 -10.38
CA SER A 104 17.24 5.71 -11.64
C SER A 104 15.78 5.44 -11.91
N THR A 105 15.07 4.77 -11.00
CA THR A 105 13.68 4.38 -11.18
C THR A 105 12.77 5.20 -10.28
N ARG A 106 11.68 5.69 -10.84
CA ARG A 106 10.59 6.36 -10.13
C ARG A 106 9.39 5.44 -9.98
N PHE A 107 8.50 5.78 -9.08
CA PHE A 107 7.32 4.97 -8.77
C PHE A 107 6.36 4.86 -9.96
N LEU A 108 6.10 5.95 -10.66
CA LEU A 108 5.17 5.98 -11.79
C LEU A 108 5.75 5.48 -13.13
N ASP A 109 7.04 5.19 -13.21
CA ASP A 109 7.71 4.81 -14.47
C ASP A 109 7.10 3.57 -15.15
N ASN A 110 6.51 2.65 -14.36
CA ASN A 110 5.87 1.44 -14.87
C ASN A 110 4.35 1.49 -14.84
N MET A 111 3.79 2.65 -14.59
CA MET A 111 2.35 2.84 -14.53
C MET A 111 1.91 3.66 -15.75
N PRO A 112 1.52 3.02 -16.85
CA PRO A 112 1.04 3.75 -18.01
C PRO A 112 -0.24 4.49 -17.66
N GLU A 113 -0.38 5.69 -18.21
CA GLU A 113 -1.66 6.36 -18.17
C GLU A 113 -2.60 5.69 -19.20
N PRO A 114 -3.78 5.24 -18.78
CA PRO A 114 -4.71 4.62 -19.71
C PRO A 114 -5.25 5.68 -20.70
N GLU A 115 -5.27 5.34 -21.99
CA GLU A 115 -5.89 6.19 -23.02
C GLU A 115 -7.38 6.37 -22.75
N GLN A 116 -8.03 5.33 -22.26
CA GLN A 116 -9.41 5.32 -21.81
C GLN A 116 -9.50 4.64 -20.46
N LEU A 117 -10.29 5.21 -19.55
CA LEU A 117 -10.54 4.58 -18.27
C LEU A 117 -11.33 3.27 -18.44
N PRO A 118 -11.06 2.25 -17.61
CA PRO A 118 -11.85 1.03 -17.59
C PRO A 118 -13.33 1.33 -17.29
N GLY A 119 -14.24 0.49 -17.77
CA GLY A 119 -15.68 0.71 -17.62
C GLY A 119 -16.22 0.79 -16.18
N TRP A 120 -15.42 0.35 -15.21
CA TRP A 120 -15.73 0.43 -13.76
C TRP A 120 -15.24 1.75 -13.12
N LEU A 121 -14.47 2.58 -13.83
CA LEU A 121 -13.91 3.85 -13.34
C LEU A 121 -14.36 4.98 -14.27
N SER A 122 -15.25 5.83 -13.82
CA SER A 122 -15.69 7.00 -14.57
C SER A 122 -14.67 8.16 -14.44
N GLU A 123 -14.70 9.13 -15.35
CA GLU A 123 -13.83 10.32 -15.27
C GLU A 123 -14.08 11.15 -13.99
N ALA A 124 -15.27 11.05 -13.41
CA ALA A 124 -15.61 11.75 -12.16
C ALA A 124 -14.88 11.15 -10.93
N ASP A 125 -14.57 9.85 -10.95
CA ASP A 125 -13.94 9.18 -9.82
C ASP A 125 -12.49 9.65 -9.59
N PRO A 126 -11.56 9.58 -10.57
CA PRO A 126 -10.21 10.08 -10.38
C PRO A 126 -10.19 11.61 -10.16
N ALA A 127 -11.11 12.37 -10.75
CA ALA A 127 -11.21 13.80 -10.49
C ALA A 127 -11.57 14.10 -9.03
N PHE A 128 -12.52 13.35 -8.46
CA PHE A 128 -12.87 13.47 -7.03
C PHE A 128 -11.69 13.15 -6.12
N PHE A 129 -10.99 12.03 -6.38
CA PHE A 129 -9.83 11.65 -5.58
C PHE A 129 -8.67 12.65 -5.75
N ALA A 130 -8.41 13.13 -6.98
CA ALA A 130 -7.38 14.12 -7.24
C ALA A 130 -7.63 15.41 -6.45
N ALA A 131 -8.85 15.92 -6.44
CA ALA A 131 -9.20 17.13 -5.67
C ALA A 131 -8.89 16.97 -4.17
N GLU A 132 -9.12 15.78 -3.58
CA GLU A 132 -8.76 15.52 -2.18
C GLU A 132 -7.24 15.47 -1.98
N PHE A 133 -6.48 14.85 -2.88
CA PHE A 133 -5.03 14.80 -2.79
C PHE A 133 -4.35 16.15 -3.11
N GLU A 134 -4.92 16.98 -3.99
CA GLU A 134 -4.49 18.36 -4.19
C GLU A 134 -4.63 19.19 -2.89
N ARG A 135 -5.69 18.95 -2.13
CA ARG A 135 -5.94 19.63 -0.86
C ARG A 135 -5.06 19.11 0.27
N THR A 136 -4.77 17.80 0.34
CA THR A 136 -4.13 17.15 1.50
C THR A 136 -2.67 16.74 1.26
N GLY A 137 -2.25 16.64 0.01
CA GLY A 137 -1.01 16.01 -0.41
C GLY A 137 -1.01 14.49 -0.21
N PHE A 138 0.04 13.83 -0.68
CA PHE A 138 0.22 12.38 -0.56
C PHE A 138 0.92 11.95 0.73
N ARG A 139 1.48 12.88 1.49
CA ARG A 139 2.26 12.58 2.71
C ARG A 139 1.54 11.68 3.70
N GLY A 140 0.24 11.93 3.93
CA GLY A 140 -0.57 11.12 4.84
C GLY A 140 -0.61 9.65 4.44
N GLY A 141 -0.85 9.36 3.17
CA GLY A 141 -0.85 8.01 2.61
C GLY A 141 0.54 7.35 2.66
N LEU A 142 1.59 8.09 2.29
CA LEU A 142 2.97 7.60 2.31
C LEU A 142 3.48 7.28 3.72
N ASN A 143 3.01 7.99 4.74
CA ASN A 143 3.38 7.75 6.13
C ASN A 143 2.94 6.38 6.66
N TRP A 144 1.94 5.72 6.06
CA TRP A 144 1.61 4.33 6.39
C TRP A 144 2.80 3.40 6.14
N TYR A 145 3.52 3.60 5.05
CA TYR A 145 4.73 2.84 4.70
C TYR A 145 5.93 3.24 5.57
N ARG A 146 6.09 4.53 5.89
CA ARG A 146 7.19 5.05 6.71
C ARG A 146 7.13 4.58 8.16
N ASN A 147 5.94 4.29 8.65
CA ASN A 147 5.73 3.81 10.02
C ASN A 147 5.88 2.28 10.20
N MET A 148 6.21 1.53 9.15
CA MET A 148 6.30 0.06 9.21
C MET A 148 7.33 -0.41 10.27
N ASP A 149 8.52 0.16 10.27
CA ASP A 149 9.56 -0.19 11.23
C ASP A 149 9.18 0.18 12.66
N ARG A 150 8.57 1.36 12.84
CA ARG A 150 8.08 1.79 14.15
C ARG A 150 6.95 0.87 14.64
N THR A 151 6.05 0.50 13.78
CA THR A 151 4.98 -0.48 14.09
C THR A 151 5.59 -1.83 14.49
N TRP A 152 6.59 -2.29 13.76
CA TRP A 152 7.30 -3.53 14.09
C TRP A 152 7.97 -3.46 15.49
N GLU A 153 8.59 -2.34 15.84
CA GLU A 153 9.15 -2.13 17.19
C GLU A 153 8.07 -2.20 18.27
N LEU A 154 6.97 -1.50 18.08
CA LEU A 154 5.86 -1.46 19.03
C LEU A 154 5.17 -2.81 19.21
N LEU A 155 5.15 -3.65 18.19
CA LEU A 155 4.57 -4.99 18.23
C LEU A 155 5.48 -6.04 18.87
N ALA A 156 6.65 -5.69 19.40
CA ALA A 156 7.57 -6.65 20.02
C ALA A 156 6.92 -7.55 21.10
N PRO A 157 6.05 -7.05 21.99
CA PRO A 157 5.36 -7.88 22.97
C PRO A 157 4.38 -8.90 22.36
N TRP A 158 3.93 -8.68 21.13
CA TRP A 158 2.96 -9.53 20.41
C TRP A 158 3.61 -10.40 19.33
N ARG A 159 4.91 -10.65 19.40
CA ARG A 159 5.67 -11.36 18.35
C ARG A 159 5.03 -12.67 17.89
N ASN A 160 4.47 -13.46 18.80
CA ASN A 160 3.86 -14.75 18.49
C ASN A 160 2.34 -14.75 18.67
N ALA A 161 1.75 -13.57 18.85
CA ALA A 161 0.32 -13.47 19.07
C ALA A 161 -0.45 -13.71 17.76
N LYS A 162 -1.65 -14.25 17.92
CA LYS A 162 -2.58 -14.53 16.82
C LYS A 162 -3.82 -13.67 16.98
N VAL A 163 -4.43 -13.31 15.87
CA VAL A 163 -5.78 -12.73 15.87
C VAL A 163 -6.75 -13.83 16.32
N THR A 164 -7.45 -13.59 17.43
CA THR A 164 -8.37 -14.56 18.04
C THR A 164 -9.83 -14.24 17.82
N VAL A 165 -10.13 -13.07 17.28
CA VAL A 165 -11.49 -12.69 16.92
C VAL A 165 -11.90 -13.29 15.56
N PRO A 166 -13.20 -13.42 15.27
CA PRO A 166 -13.67 -13.80 13.94
C PRO A 166 -13.03 -12.93 12.86
N ALA A 167 -12.48 -13.57 11.83
CA ALA A 167 -11.75 -12.91 10.76
C ALA A 167 -12.23 -13.40 9.39
N LEU A 168 -12.42 -12.48 8.46
CA LEU A 168 -12.68 -12.75 7.04
C LEU A 168 -11.54 -12.15 6.21
N PHE A 169 -11.06 -12.91 5.23
CA PHE A 169 -10.12 -12.42 4.23
C PHE A 169 -10.76 -12.48 2.85
N ILE A 170 -10.66 -11.37 2.12
CA ILE A 170 -11.17 -11.23 0.75
C ILE A 170 -10.03 -10.72 -0.13
N THR A 171 -9.82 -11.35 -1.27
CA THR A 171 -8.86 -10.90 -2.27
C THR A 171 -9.44 -11.05 -3.67
N GLY A 172 -8.94 -10.28 -4.61
CA GLY A 172 -9.27 -10.41 -6.02
C GLY A 172 -8.48 -11.56 -6.65
N GLU A 173 -9.04 -12.16 -7.69
CA GLU A 173 -8.38 -13.25 -8.42
C GLU A 173 -7.09 -12.82 -9.14
N LYS A 174 -6.99 -11.50 -9.42
CA LYS A 174 -5.85 -10.87 -10.10
C LYS A 174 -5.03 -9.94 -9.19
N ASP A 175 -5.26 -10.03 -7.86
CA ASP A 175 -4.59 -9.20 -6.88
C ASP A 175 -3.19 -9.74 -6.51
#